data_4e49507db0c83cdf734471251b9edb36
#
_entry.id   4e49507db0c83cdf734471251b9edb36
#
_cell.length_a   1.000
_cell.length_b   1.000
_cell.length_c   1.000
_cell.angle_alpha   90.00
_cell.angle_beta   90.00
_cell.angle_gamma   90.00
#
_symmetry.space_group_name_H-M   'P 1'
#
loop_
_entity.id
_entity.type
_entity.pdbx_description
1 polymer ?
#
loop_
_entity_poly.entity_id
_entity_poly.type
_entity_poly.pdbx_seq_one_letter_code
_entity_poly.pdbx_strand_id
1 'polypeptide(L)'
;HNEDDVNDEIITEEMLWERIPETQGVDRASTYYELSARIYARGQYDEALALAETARDIYSELGSAAPSEGLAQAYSAIGYNLNQLKRMNEAATAMSKAVELLRENKSPMALELACTLGEWWFSSKEYQNTIDCMQECAREHLIDGNELGAATDFHLIGCAYRELKIYEKALEAFFEARKYFKEAKEVIHVARCDQKIAHCYTELSDADSALTAAQKAVDVFTTAHDQRRLTYASFELGKAQVLSGEVYEGLGTLERVLDTAAEADLKDFEFIISIERRIAAILHTLGRSDEAIEIERRIKSVSEIVED
;
A
#
# COMPACT_ATOMS: atom_id res chain seq x y z
N HIS A 1 11.55 3.06 -52.86
CA HIS A 1 10.33 2.74 -52.16
C HIS A 1 10.38 1.27 -51.80
N ASN A 2 10.94 0.94 -50.69
CA ASN A 2 10.72 -0.32 -50.00
C ASN A 2 10.13 0.07 -48.65
N GLU A 3 8.84 -0.10 -48.53
CA GLU A 3 8.14 -0.22 -47.27
C GLU A 3 8.44 -1.66 -46.82
N ASP A 4 9.42 -1.82 -45.92
CA ASP A 4 9.57 -3.04 -45.15
C ASP A 4 8.41 -3.01 -44.11
N ASP A 5 7.26 -3.56 -44.52
CA ASP A 5 6.20 -4.02 -43.63
C ASP A 5 6.83 -5.08 -42.72
N VAL A 6 7.29 -4.66 -41.55
CA VAL A 6 7.50 -5.55 -40.41
C VAL A 6 6.11 -5.98 -40.00
N ASN A 7 5.68 -7.11 -40.57
CA ASN A 7 4.51 -7.83 -40.15
C ASN A 7 4.83 -8.37 -38.75
N ASP A 8 4.54 -7.56 -37.69
CA ASP A 8 4.51 -8.05 -36.33
C ASP A 8 3.39 -9.09 -36.24
N GLU A 9 3.72 -10.33 -36.59
CA GLU A 9 2.83 -11.48 -36.40
C GLU A 9 2.47 -11.50 -34.89
N ILE A 10 1.19 -11.27 -34.63
CA ILE A 10 0.66 -11.35 -33.25
C ILE A 10 0.80 -12.81 -32.81
N ILE A 11 1.84 -13.11 -32.04
CA ILE A 11 2.07 -14.45 -31.48
C ILE A 11 0.86 -14.79 -30.60
N THR A 12 0.14 -15.84 -30.91
CA THR A 12 -1.00 -16.33 -30.13
C THR A 12 -0.56 -17.28 -29.03
N GLU A 13 -1.43 -17.51 -28.04
CA GLU A 13 -1.20 -18.49 -26.97
C GLU A 13 -1.01 -19.91 -27.56
N GLU A 14 -1.79 -20.25 -28.57
CA GLU A 14 -1.72 -21.52 -29.27
C GLU A 14 -0.36 -21.75 -29.94
N MET A 15 0.19 -20.71 -30.59
CA MET A 15 1.53 -20.73 -31.16
C MET A 15 2.64 -20.92 -30.12
N LEU A 16 2.46 -20.36 -28.92
CA LEU A 16 3.40 -20.56 -27.82
C LEU A 16 3.38 -22.02 -27.32
N TRP A 17 2.20 -22.61 -27.19
CA TRP A 17 2.07 -24.02 -26.81
C TRP A 17 2.70 -24.97 -27.85
N GLU A 18 2.51 -24.69 -29.13
CA GLU A 18 3.13 -25.45 -30.21
C GLU A 18 4.66 -25.31 -30.23
N ARG A 19 5.17 -24.18 -29.83
CA ARG A 19 6.60 -23.86 -29.78
C ARG A 19 7.38 -24.61 -28.69
N ILE A 20 6.73 -24.96 -27.55
CA ILE A 20 7.39 -25.60 -26.41
C ILE A 20 8.18 -26.85 -26.79
N PRO A 21 7.61 -27.87 -27.50
CA PRO A 21 8.34 -29.07 -27.83
C PRO A 21 9.52 -28.84 -28.77
N GLU A 22 9.50 -27.76 -29.55
CA GLU A 22 10.52 -27.40 -30.53
C GLU A 22 11.68 -26.59 -29.95
N THR A 23 11.50 -26.03 -28.73
CA THR A 23 12.50 -25.18 -28.07
C THR A 23 13.23 -25.91 -26.94
N GLN A 24 14.41 -25.41 -26.56
CA GLN A 24 15.23 -25.91 -25.47
C GLN A 24 15.89 -24.75 -24.71
N GLY A 25 16.37 -25.04 -23.53
CA GLY A 25 17.14 -24.08 -22.72
C GLY A 25 16.41 -22.76 -22.51
N VAL A 26 17.10 -21.65 -22.79
CA VAL A 26 16.59 -20.28 -22.60
C VAL A 26 15.30 -20.03 -23.37
N ASP A 27 15.21 -20.46 -24.62
CA ASP A 27 14.03 -20.23 -25.47
C ASP A 27 12.80 -20.96 -24.92
N ARG A 28 12.97 -22.16 -24.39
CA ARG A 28 11.87 -22.89 -23.74
C ARG A 28 11.41 -22.18 -22.46
N ALA A 29 12.34 -21.73 -21.61
CA ALA A 29 12.03 -21.00 -20.39
C ALA A 29 11.29 -19.69 -20.70
N SER A 30 11.75 -18.93 -21.70
CA SER A 30 11.10 -17.71 -22.15
C SER A 30 9.67 -17.98 -22.64
N THR A 31 9.46 -19.06 -23.40
CA THR A 31 8.12 -19.45 -23.89
C THR A 31 7.17 -19.75 -22.72
N TYR A 32 7.62 -20.48 -21.69
CA TYR A 32 6.81 -20.71 -20.49
C TYR A 32 6.49 -19.42 -19.74
N TYR A 33 7.45 -18.50 -19.63
CA TYR A 33 7.22 -17.20 -19.01
C TYR A 33 6.18 -16.37 -19.78
N GLU A 34 6.26 -16.30 -21.11
CA GLU A 34 5.28 -15.61 -21.94
C GLU A 34 3.88 -16.21 -21.82
N LEU A 35 3.77 -17.53 -21.78
CA LEU A 35 2.51 -18.22 -21.52
C LEU A 35 1.95 -17.87 -20.15
N SER A 36 2.78 -17.90 -19.11
CA SER A 36 2.38 -17.49 -17.77
C SER A 36 1.78 -16.08 -17.76
N ALA A 37 2.42 -15.12 -18.44
CA ALA A 37 1.93 -13.75 -18.49
C ALA A 37 0.56 -13.63 -19.18
N ARG A 38 0.32 -14.40 -20.25
CA ARG A 38 -0.96 -14.42 -20.97
C ARG A 38 -2.08 -15.04 -20.13
N ILE A 39 -1.78 -16.16 -19.50
CA ILE A 39 -2.73 -16.88 -18.64
C ILE A 39 -3.04 -16.07 -17.37
N TYR A 40 -2.04 -15.36 -16.82
CA TYR A 40 -2.24 -14.37 -15.75
C TYR A 40 -3.26 -13.28 -16.16
N ALA A 41 -3.13 -12.73 -17.36
CA ALA A 41 -4.05 -11.71 -17.87
C ALA A 41 -5.51 -12.19 -18.00
N ARG A 42 -5.72 -13.51 -18.10
CA ARG A 42 -7.06 -14.14 -18.09
C ARG A 42 -7.58 -14.46 -16.70
N GLY A 43 -6.82 -14.16 -15.64
CA GLY A 43 -7.17 -14.43 -14.25
C GLY A 43 -7.00 -15.89 -13.81
N GLN A 44 -6.32 -16.72 -14.60
CA GLN A 44 -6.06 -18.14 -14.28
C GLN A 44 -4.73 -18.28 -13.53
N TYR A 45 -4.71 -17.77 -12.30
CA TYR A 45 -3.47 -17.57 -11.53
C TYR A 45 -2.75 -18.85 -11.12
N ASP A 46 -3.48 -19.94 -10.84
CA ASP A 46 -2.86 -21.23 -10.49
C ASP A 46 -2.11 -21.84 -11.69
N GLU A 47 -2.70 -21.78 -12.88
CA GLU A 47 -2.07 -22.28 -14.11
C GLU A 47 -0.88 -21.39 -14.51
N ALA A 48 -1.06 -20.06 -14.43
CA ALA A 48 0.01 -19.09 -14.67
C ALA A 48 1.20 -19.28 -13.71
N LEU A 49 0.92 -19.58 -12.44
CA LEU A 49 1.94 -19.89 -11.43
C LEU A 49 2.75 -21.11 -11.83
N ALA A 50 2.10 -22.21 -12.19
CA ALA A 50 2.79 -23.45 -12.59
C ALA A 50 3.71 -23.24 -13.79
N LEU A 51 3.29 -22.43 -14.77
CA LEU A 51 4.13 -22.09 -15.93
C LEU A 51 5.32 -21.21 -15.56
N ALA A 52 5.11 -20.21 -14.69
CA ALA A 52 6.20 -19.37 -14.18
C ALA A 52 7.23 -20.18 -13.38
N GLU A 53 6.77 -21.13 -12.56
CA GLU A 53 7.64 -22.06 -11.83
C GLU A 53 8.44 -22.95 -12.78
N THR A 54 7.81 -23.44 -13.84
CA THR A 54 8.50 -24.22 -14.88
C THR A 54 9.58 -23.38 -15.57
N ALA A 55 9.30 -22.12 -15.89
CA ALA A 55 10.30 -21.22 -16.48
C ALA A 55 11.47 -20.99 -15.53
N ARG A 56 11.20 -20.73 -14.23
CA ARG A 56 12.21 -20.58 -13.18
C ARG A 56 13.09 -21.81 -13.07
N ASP A 57 12.51 -22.99 -13.07
CA ASP A 57 13.24 -24.27 -12.90
C ASP A 57 14.20 -24.48 -14.07
N ILE A 58 13.74 -24.25 -15.30
CA ILE A 58 14.61 -24.34 -16.50
C ILE A 58 15.74 -23.32 -16.43
N TYR A 59 15.47 -22.04 -16.07
CA TYR A 59 16.53 -21.04 -15.90
C TYR A 59 17.50 -21.43 -14.81
N SER A 60 17.03 -22.00 -13.70
CA SER A 60 17.88 -22.44 -12.58
C SER A 60 18.77 -23.62 -12.97
N GLU A 61 18.29 -24.59 -13.76
CA GLU A 61 19.06 -25.70 -14.28
C GLU A 61 20.16 -25.26 -15.25
N LEU A 62 19.93 -24.21 -16.02
CA LEU A 62 20.91 -23.62 -16.92
C LEU A 62 22.05 -22.91 -16.18
N GLY A 63 21.84 -22.53 -14.91
CA GLY A 63 22.84 -21.87 -14.06
C GLY A 63 23.42 -20.62 -14.71
N SER A 64 24.74 -20.54 -14.83
CA SER A 64 25.43 -19.39 -15.43
C SER A 64 25.20 -19.18 -16.93
N ALA A 65 24.60 -20.15 -17.61
CA ALA A 65 24.21 -20.02 -19.03
C ALA A 65 22.82 -19.33 -19.18
N ALA A 66 22.06 -19.20 -18.09
CA ALA A 66 20.79 -18.48 -18.09
C ALA A 66 21.00 -16.97 -18.02
N PRO A 67 20.22 -16.17 -18.76
CA PRO A 67 20.14 -14.74 -18.50
C PRO A 67 19.58 -14.52 -17.09
N SER A 68 20.30 -13.84 -16.23
CA SER A 68 19.83 -13.54 -14.88
C SER A 68 18.55 -12.69 -14.86
N GLU A 69 18.34 -11.86 -15.88
CA GLU A 69 17.11 -11.12 -16.10
C GLU A 69 15.92 -12.06 -16.36
N GLY A 70 16.09 -13.11 -17.15
CA GLY A 70 15.05 -14.11 -17.39
C GLY A 70 14.63 -14.86 -16.13
N LEU A 71 15.61 -15.25 -15.31
CA LEU A 71 15.34 -15.86 -14.01
C LEU A 71 14.62 -14.88 -13.06
N ALA A 72 15.02 -13.61 -13.04
CA ALA A 72 14.36 -12.58 -12.25
C ALA A 72 12.91 -12.33 -12.71
N GLN A 73 12.67 -12.30 -14.02
CA GLN A 73 11.33 -12.19 -14.59
C GLN A 73 10.44 -13.38 -14.19
N ALA A 74 10.97 -14.60 -14.21
CA ALA A 74 10.23 -15.78 -13.74
C ALA A 74 9.87 -15.68 -12.25
N TYR A 75 10.80 -15.25 -11.39
CA TYR A 75 10.51 -15.02 -9.98
C TYR A 75 9.49 -13.90 -9.75
N SER A 76 9.54 -12.81 -10.51
CA SER A 76 8.54 -11.74 -10.41
C SER A 76 7.16 -12.22 -10.83
N ALA A 77 7.06 -13.01 -11.91
CA ALA A 77 5.81 -13.62 -12.34
C ALA A 77 5.22 -14.56 -11.27
N ILE A 78 6.05 -15.39 -10.64
CA ILE A 78 5.65 -16.21 -9.48
C ILE A 78 5.09 -15.31 -8.37
N GLY A 79 5.81 -14.24 -8.03
CA GLY A 79 5.37 -13.29 -7.01
C GLY A 79 4.00 -12.67 -7.31
N TYR A 80 3.78 -12.18 -8.53
CA TYR A 80 2.49 -11.61 -8.93
C TYR A 80 1.35 -12.62 -8.88
N ASN A 81 1.57 -13.87 -9.35
CA ASN A 81 0.56 -14.93 -9.29
C ASN A 81 0.21 -15.27 -7.83
N LEU A 82 1.20 -15.47 -6.97
CA LEU A 82 1.01 -15.75 -5.56
C LEU A 82 0.27 -14.63 -4.82
N ASN A 83 0.55 -13.36 -5.18
CA ASN A 83 -0.15 -12.21 -4.63
C ASN A 83 -1.66 -12.25 -5.00
N GLN A 84 -2.00 -12.56 -6.24
CA GLN A 84 -3.40 -12.72 -6.65
C GLN A 84 -4.09 -13.87 -5.91
N LEU A 85 -3.37 -14.96 -5.66
CA LEU A 85 -3.83 -16.11 -4.88
C LEU A 85 -3.86 -15.84 -3.35
N LYS A 86 -3.55 -14.61 -2.91
CA LYS A 86 -3.50 -14.19 -1.49
C LYS A 86 -2.44 -14.91 -0.65
N ARG A 87 -1.45 -15.51 -1.29
CA ARG A 87 -0.30 -16.15 -0.65
C ARG A 87 0.84 -15.14 -0.45
N MET A 88 0.57 -14.10 0.36
CA MET A 88 1.38 -12.88 0.45
C MET A 88 2.85 -13.13 0.84
N ASN A 89 3.11 -13.99 1.83
CA ASN A 89 4.48 -14.25 2.30
C ASN A 89 5.33 -14.94 1.22
N GLU A 90 4.74 -15.87 0.49
CA GLU A 90 5.41 -16.56 -0.61
C GLU A 90 5.62 -15.61 -1.79
N ALA A 91 4.64 -14.75 -2.06
CA ALA A 91 4.72 -13.70 -3.07
C ALA A 91 5.90 -12.76 -2.80
N ALA A 92 6.01 -12.26 -1.58
CA ALA A 92 7.09 -11.38 -1.16
C ALA A 92 8.46 -12.07 -1.22
N THR A 93 8.53 -13.36 -0.86
CA THR A 93 9.77 -14.15 -0.96
C THR A 93 10.23 -14.29 -2.42
N ALA A 94 9.32 -14.60 -3.34
CA ALA A 94 9.64 -14.70 -4.76
C ALA A 94 10.07 -13.34 -5.33
N MET A 95 9.34 -12.26 -5.00
CA MET A 95 9.67 -10.91 -5.44
C MET A 95 11.03 -10.44 -4.89
N SER A 96 11.34 -10.78 -3.63
CA SER A 96 12.64 -10.47 -3.02
C SER A 96 13.78 -11.08 -3.83
N LYS A 97 13.61 -12.31 -4.30
CA LYS A 97 14.60 -13.00 -5.14
C LYS A 97 14.75 -12.34 -6.51
N ALA A 98 13.65 -11.90 -7.12
CA ALA A 98 13.70 -11.15 -8.37
C ALA A 98 14.48 -9.83 -8.21
N VAL A 99 14.20 -9.07 -7.15
CA VAL A 99 14.89 -7.80 -6.86
C VAL A 99 16.39 -8.02 -6.63
N GLU A 100 16.78 -9.05 -5.86
CA GLU A 100 18.18 -9.41 -5.64
C GLU A 100 18.91 -9.64 -6.95
N LEU A 101 18.37 -10.49 -7.82
CA LEU A 101 18.95 -10.82 -9.12
C LEU A 101 19.07 -9.58 -10.04
N LEU A 102 18.08 -8.72 -10.06
CA LEU A 102 18.09 -7.51 -10.86
C LEU A 102 19.08 -6.47 -10.33
N ARG A 103 19.24 -6.35 -9.01
CA ARG A 103 20.26 -5.47 -8.40
C ARG A 103 21.67 -5.93 -8.70
N GLU A 104 21.96 -7.23 -8.62
CA GLU A 104 23.25 -7.81 -8.99
C GLU A 104 23.64 -7.44 -10.43
N ASN A 105 22.67 -7.36 -11.32
CA ASN A 105 22.87 -6.99 -12.73
C ASN A 105 22.69 -5.51 -13.03
N LYS A 106 22.47 -4.68 -12.02
CA LYS A 106 22.24 -3.23 -12.18
C LYS A 106 21.08 -2.90 -13.13
N SER A 107 20.05 -3.75 -13.16
CA SER A 107 18.89 -3.54 -13.99
C SER A 107 18.02 -2.39 -13.45
N PRO A 108 17.57 -1.47 -14.31
CA PRO A 108 16.68 -0.37 -13.90
C PRO A 108 15.32 -0.86 -13.39
N MET A 109 14.93 -2.11 -13.71
CA MET A 109 13.69 -2.71 -13.19
C MET A 109 13.75 -3.05 -11.70
N ALA A 110 14.96 -3.11 -11.12
CA ALA A 110 15.14 -3.48 -9.71
C ALA A 110 14.40 -2.55 -8.75
N LEU A 111 14.44 -1.25 -9.01
CA LEU A 111 13.79 -0.24 -8.16
C LEU A 111 12.26 -0.35 -8.20
N GLU A 112 11.66 -0.52 -9.37
CA GLU A 112 10.21 -0.69 -9.52
C GLU A 112 9.70 -1.92 -8.75
N LEU A 113 10.38 -3.06 -8.91
CA LEU A 113 10.01 -4.28 -8.20
C LEU A 113 10.28 -4.17 -6.69
N ALA A 114 11.32 -3.45 -6.27
CA ALA A 114 11.58 -3.19 -4.86
C ALA A 114 10.48 -2.33 -4.22
N CYS A 115 9.98 -1.31 -4.91
CA CYS A 115 8.83 -0.52 -4.43
C CYS A 115 7.59 -1.40 -4.26
N THR A 116 7.28 -2.24 -5.25
CA THR A 116 6.19 -3.22 -5.17
C THR A 116 6.37 -4.19 -3.99
N LEU A 117 7.58 -4.68 -3.78
CA LEU A 117 7.91 -5.56 -2.65
C LEU A 117 7.67 -4.88 -1.31
N GLY A 118 8.05 -3.62 -1.16
CA GLY A 118 7.81 -2.86 0.07
C GLY A 118 6.33 -2.67 0.38
N GLU A 119 5.49 -2.43 -0.65
CA GLU A 119 4.04 -2.38 -0.49
C GLU A 119 3.46 -3.75 -0.07
N TRP A 120 3.99 -4.84 -0.60
CA TRP A 120 3.57 -6.19 -0.21
C TRP A 120 3.98 -6.52 1.22
N TRP A 121 5.20 -6.15 1.65
CA TRP A 121 5.62 -6.28 3.04
C TRP A 121 4.69 -5.49 3.98
N PHE A 122 4.30 -4.27 3.59
CA PHE A 122 3.35 -3.48 4.36
C PHE A 122 1.99 -4.18 4.48
N SER A 123 1.45 -4.69 3.37
CA SER A 123 0.17 -5.39 3.32
C SER A 123 0.19 -6.69 4.15
N SER A 124 1.36 -7.33 4.24
CA SER A 124 1.59 -8.54 5.06
C SER A 124 1.88 -8.22 6.53
N LYS A 125 1.84 -6.93 6.92
CA LYS A 125 2.18 -6.43 8.26
C LYS A 125 3.65 -6.65 8.67
N GLU A 126 4.51 -6.91 7.69
CA GLU A 126 5.95 -7.05 7.86
C GLU A 126 6.61 -5.65 7.83
N TYR A 127 6.27 -4.83 8.82
CA TYR A 127 6.58 -3.39 8.81
C TYR A 127 8.07 -3.08 8.86
N GLN A 128 8.89 -3.91 9.54
CA GLN A 128 10.34 -3.71 9.52
C GLN A 128 10.91 -3.95 8.12
N ASN A 129 10.48 -5.02 7.45
CA ASN A 129 10.90 -5.30 6.06
C ASN A 129 10.46 -4.17 5.10
N THR A 130 9.25 -3.61 5.32
CA THR A 130 8.77 -2.42 4.59
C THR A 130 9.74 -1.25 4.77
N ILE A 131 10.10 -0.93 6.00
CA ILE A 131 10.99 0.20 6.32
C ILE A 131 12.33 0.04 5.64
N ASP A 132 12.97 -1.12 5.80
CA ASP A 132 14.29 -1.40 5.26
C ASP A 132 14.28 -1.31 3.72
N CYS A 133 13.28 -1.92 3.07
CA CYS A 133 13.12 -1.90 1.63
C CYS A 133 12.86 -0.47 1.10
N MET A 134 11.92 0.25 1.71
CA MET A 134 11.54 1.61 1.26
C MET A 134 12.63 2.65 1.52
N GLN A 135 13.48 2.49 2.55
CA GLN A 135 14.64 3.34 2.78
C GLN A 135 15.67 3.22 1.65
N GLU A 136 15.84 2.04 1.09
CA GLU A 136 16.68 1.83 -0.08
C GLU A 136 16.05 2.47 -1.33
N CYS A 137 14.76 2.23 -1.58
CA CYS A 137 14.04 2.83 -2.69
C CYS A 137 14.10 4.37 -2.64
N ALA A 138 13.83 4.98 -1.49
CA ALA A 138 13.88 6.42 -1.32
C ALA A 138 15.27 6.99 -1.64
N ARG A 139 16.34 6.29 -1.23
CA ARG A 139 17.72 6.67 -1.55
C ARG A 139 17.98 6.63 -3.06
N GLU A 140 17.57 5.54 -3.72
CA GLU A 140 17.72 5.37 -5.17
C GLU A 140 16.92 6.44 -5.93
N HIS A 141 15.65 6.69 -5.55
CA HIS A 141 14.84 7.76 -6.13
C HIS A 141 15.46 9.15 -5.99
N LEU A 142 16.07 9.48 -4.84
CA LEU A 142 16.74 10.75 -4.65
C LEU A 142 18.02 10.88 -5.49
N ILE A 143 18.76 9.79 -5.66
CA ILE A 143 19.94 9.77 -6.55
C ILE A 143 19.53 10.04 -8.00
N ASP A 144 18.39 9.48 -8.42
CA ASP A 144 17.85 9.64 -9.77
C ASP A 144 17.09 10.97 -9.97
N GLY A 145 16.99 11.81 -8.93
CA GLY A 145 16.25 13.07 -8.96
C GLY A 145 14.72 12.90 -8.98
N ASN A 146 14.22 11.71 -8.68
CA ASN A 146 12.79 11.41 -8.57
C ASN A 146 12.27 11.71 -7.16
N GLU A 147 12.14 12.99 -6.84
CA GLU A 147 11.67 13.45 -5.53
C GLU A 147 10.25 12.98 -5.19
N LEU A 148 9.39 12.84 -6.20
CA LEU A 148 8.02 12.36 -6.02
C LEU A 148 7.98 10.87 -5.64
N GLY A 149 8.84 10.05 -6.25
CA GLY A 149 9.04 8.65 -5.85
C GLY A 149 9.52 8.55 -4.41
N ALA A 150 10.56 9.32 -4.07
CA ALA A 150 11.07 9.37 -2.69
C ALA A 150 10.00 9.82 -1.68
N ALA A 151 9.15 10.80 -2.02
CA ALA A 151 8.05 11.24 -1.16
C ALA A 151 7.06 10.10 -0.88
N THR A 152 6.75 9.30 -1.89
CA THR A 152 5.87 8.13 -1.74
C THR A 152 6.49 7.08 -0.82
N ASP A 153 7.78 6.82 -0.98
CA ASP A 153 8.52 5.87 -0.14
C ASP A 153 8.55 6.35 1.32
N PHE A 154 8.91 7.61 1.57
CA PHE A 154 8.88 8.17 2.92
C PHE A 154 7.50 8.13 3.55
N HIS A 155 6.44 8.36 2.78
CA HIS A 155 5.07 8.22 3.28
C HIS A 155 4.79 6.78 3.74
N LEU A 156 5.20 5.77 2.98
CA LEU A 156 5.01 4.37 3.36
C LEU A 156 5.87 3.98 4.58
N ILE A 157 7.11 4.48 4.68
CA ILE A 157 7.97 4.33 5.86
C ILE A 157 7.26 4.92 7.10
N GLY A 158 6.70 6.12 6.97
CA GLY A 158 5.93 6.76 8.05
C GLY A 158 4.73 5.92 8.48
N CYS A 159 3.99 5.35 7.52
CA CYS A 159 2.89 4.43 7.80
C CYS A 159 3.38 3.19 8.56
N ALA A 160 4.49 2.58 8.16
CA ALA A 160 5.05 1.40 8.81
C ALA A 160 5.51 1.69 10.25
N TYR A 161 6.20 2.80 10.48
CA TYR A 161 6.56 3.23 11.84
C TYR A 161 5.34 3.51 12.71
N ARG A 162 4.27 4.10 12.16
CA ARG A 162 3.01 4.33 12.87
C ARG A 162 2.37 3.00 13.30
N GLU A 163 2.32 2.00 12.43
CA GLU A 163 1.79 0.67 12.78
C GLU A 163 2.62 -0.01 13.88
N LEU A 164 3.93 0.22 13.90
CA LEU A 164 4.83 -0.20 15.00
C LEU A 164 4.71 0.68 16.25
N LYS A 165 3.88 1.74 16.22
CA LYS A 165 3.71 2.73 17.30
C LYS A 165 4.98 3.49 17.66
N ILE A 166 5.91 3.64 16.71
CA ILE A 166 7.13 4.43 16.84
C ILE A 166 6.85 5.82 16.25
N TYR A 167 6.04 6.59 16.96
CA TYR A 167 5.42 7.81 16.43
C TYR A 167 6.40 8.92 16.09
N GLU A 168 7.51 9.04 16.83
CA GLU A 168 8.56 10.03 16.55
C GLU A 168 9.20 9.78 15.18
N LYS A 169 9.57 8.52 14.89
CA LYS A 169 10.13 8.16 13.57
C LYS A 169 9.08 8.24 12.45
N ALA A 170 7.82 7.96 12.77
CA ALA A 170 6.74 8.16 11.83
C ALA A 170 6.61 9.64 11.44
N LEU A 171 6.70 10.57 12.40
CA LEU A 171 6.70 12.00 12.15
C LEU A 171 7.86 12.43 11.27
N GLU A 172 9.09 11.99 11.55
CA GLU A 172 10.26 12.28 10.71
C GLU A 172 10.00 11.89 9.25
N ALA A 173 9.54 10.67 9.02
CA ALA A 173 9.26 10.17 7.68
C ALA A 173 8.11 10.93 6.98
N PHE A 174 7.02 11.25 7.70
CA PHE A 174 5.92 12.02 7.15
C PHE A 174 6.32 13.48 6.84
N PHE A 175 7.21 14.09 7.61
CA PHE A 175 7.73 15.41 7.32
C PHE A 175 8.60 15.42 6.06
N GLU A 176 9.46 14.40 5.85
CA GLU A 176 10.22 14.27 4.61
C GLU A 176 9.29 14.06 3.42
N ALA A 177 8.33 13.15 3.50
CA ALA A 177 7.32 12.96 2.45
C ALA A 177 6.58 14.26 2.11
N ARG A 178 6.10 14.96 3.14
CA ARG A 178 5.36 16.22 3.03
C ARG A 178 6.18 17.31 2.35
N LYS A 179 7.47 17.41 2.66
CA LYS A 179 8.40 18.37 2.06
C LYS A 179 8.45 18.17 0.54
N TYR A 180 8.76 16.97 0.07
CA TYR A 180 8.87 16.67 -1.35
C TYR A 180 7.51 16.77 -2.08
N PHE A 181 6.41 16.32 -1.48
CA PHE A 181 5.08 16.54 -2.05
C PHE A 181 4.73 18.01 -2.18
N LYS A 182 5.17 18.86 -1.24
CA LYS A 182 4.96 20.32 -1.30
C LYS A 182 5.78 20.95 -2.43
N GLU A 183 7.02 20.53 -2.61
CA GLU A 183 7.90 20.99 -3.70
C GLU A 183 7.32 20.59 -5.07
N ALA A 184 6.75 19.39 -5.16
CA ALA A 184 6.05 18.90 -6.34
C ALA A 184 4.62 19.50 -6.53
N LYS A 185 4.15 20.34 -5.60
CA LYS A 185 2.79 20.95 -5.60
C LYS A 185 1.64 19.91 -5.50
N GLU A 186 1.92 18.77 -4.92
CA GLU A 186 0.96 17.67 -4.70
C GLU A 186 0.11 17.92 -3.44
N VAL A 187 -0.81 18.89 -3.53
CA VAL A 187 -1.58 19.42 -2.37
C VAL A 187 -2.35 18.33 -1.63
N ILE A 188 -2.93 17.37 -2.34
CA ILE A 188 -3.68 16.25 -1.75
C ILE A 188 -2.75 15.32 -0.96
N HIS A 189 -1.55 15.05 -1.47
CA HIS A 189 -0.57 14.22 -0.78
C HIS A 189 0.01 14.92 0.45
N VAL A 190 0.20 16.24 0.38
CA VAL A 190 0.56 17.07 1.56
C VAL A 190 -0.51 16.91 2.65
N ALA A 191 -1.79 17.05 2.31
CA ALA A 191 -2.88 16.91 3.27
C ALA A 191 -2.99 15.48 3.84
N ARG A 192 -2.67 14.45 3.05
CA ARG A 192 -2.57 13.07 3.55
C ARG A 192 -1.45 12.93 4.60
N CYS A 193 -0.31 13.57 4.37
CA CYS A 193 0.76 13.61 5.38
C CYS A 193 0.30 14.36 6.63
N ASP A 194 -0.33 15.52 6.48
CA ASP A 194 -0.85 16.31 7.62
C ASP A 194 -1.85 15.49 8.47
N GLN A 195 -2.74 14.71 7.85
CA GLN A 195 -3.64 13.79 8.55
C GLN A 195 -2.87 12.74 9.38
N LYS A 196 -1.82 12.13 8.82
CA LYS A 196 -1.00 11.14 9.53
C LYS A 196 -0.15 11.75 10.63
N ILE A 197 0.35 12.95 10.40
CA ILE A 197 1.06 13.77 11.39
C ILE A 197 0.14 14.09 12.57
N ALA A 198 -1.12 14.50 12.31
CA ALA A 198 -2.11 14.73 13.35
C ALA A 198 -2.34 13.51 14.24
N HIS A 199 -2.48 12.34 13.62
CA HIS A 199 -2.59 11.07 14.35
C HIS A 199 -1.38 10.84 15.26
N CYS A 200 -0.16 10.96 14.75
CA CYS A 200 1.05 10.74 15.55
C CYS A 200 1.14 11.71 16.74
N TYR A 201 0.83 13.00 16.54
CA TYR A 201 0.82 13.96 17.63
C TYR A 201 -0.29 13.68 18.67
N THR A 202 -1.45 13.19 18.23
CA THR A 202 -2.50 12.75 19.15
C THR A 202 -2.01 11.62 20.05
N GLU A 203 -1.33 10.63 19.48
CA GLU A 203 -0.79 9.49 20.23
C GLU A 203 0.38 9.89 21.16
N LEU A 204 1.13 10.93 20.77
CA LEU A 204 2.18 11.55 21.60
C LEU A 204 1.63 12.57 22.63
N SER A 205 0.31 12.78 22.68
CA SER A 205 -0.36 13.73 23.55
C SER A 205 0.03 15.20 23.33
N ASP A 206 0.47 15.56 22.12
CA ASP A 206 0.71 16.95 21.70
C ASP A 206 -0.55 17.50 21.01
N ALA A 207 -1.45 18.06 21.82
CA ALA A 207 -2.75 18.53 21.35
C ALA A 207 -2.65 19.69 20.34
N ASP A 208 -1.76 20.64 20.56
CA ASP A 208 -1.64 21.85 19.72
C ASP A 208 -1.14 21.49 18.32
N SER A 209 -0.12 20.64 18.25
CA SER A 209 0.40 20.15 16.97
C SER A 209 -0.61 19.27 16.23
N ALA A 210 -1.34 18.42 16.99
CA ALA A 210 -2.39 17.57 16.43
C ALA A 210 -3.53 18.39 15.82
N LEU A 211 -4.05 19.39 16.54
CA LEU A 211 -5.08 20.31 16.05
C LEU A 211 -4.65 21.01 14.78
N THR A 212 -3.44 21.58 14.80
CA THR A 212 -2.90 22.33 13.65
C THR A 212 -2.78 21.46 12.41
N ALA A 213 -2.28 20.25 12.55
CA ALA A 213 -2.11 19.33 11.42
C ALA A 213 -3.47 18.80 10.92
N ALA A 214 -4.37 18.42 11.83
CA ALA A 214 -5.71 17.93 11.47
C ALA A 214 -6.52 18.99 10.72
N GLN A 215 -6.51 20.24 11.19
CA GLN A 215 -7.24 21.34 10.56
C GLN A 215 -6.74 21.59 9.13
N LYS A 216 -5.42 21.58 8.90
CA LYS A 216 -4.85 21.71 7.54
C LYS A 216 -5.35 20.63 6.58
N ALA A 217 -5.41 19.38 7.05
CA ALA A 217 -5.92 18.29 6.24
C ALA A 217 -7.42 18.46 5.94
N VAL A 218 -8.24 18.82 6.94
CA VAL A 218 -9.67 19.08 6.78
C VAL A 218 -9.93 20.19 5.78
N ASP A 219 -9.21 21.31 5.86
CA ASP A 219 -9.37 22.46 4.94
C ASP A 219 -9.12 22.07 3.49
N VAL A 220 -8.05 21.31 3.25
CA VAL A 220 -7.70 20.84 1.90
C VAL A 220 -8.73 19.86 1.36
N PHE A 221 -9.13 18.86 2.14
CA PHE A 221 -10.10 17.86 1.65
C PHE A 221 -11.50 18.43 1.50
N THR A 222 -11.87 19.45 2.29
CA THR A 222 -13.09 20.20 2.11
C THR A 222 -13.08 20.94 0.77
N THR A 223 -12.00 21.68 0.47
CA THR A 223 -11.84 22.43 -0.77
C THR A 223 -11.78 21.51 -2.00
N ALA A 224 -11.18 20.33 -1.84
CA ALA A 224 -11.09 19.32 -2.90
C ALA A 224 -12.39 18.52 -3.09
N HIS A 225 -13.41 18.71 -2.24
CA HIS A 225 -14.64 17.91 -2.21
C HIS A 225 -14.39 16.41 -2.08
N ASP A 226 -13.28 16.02 -1.43
CA ASP A 226 -12.93 14.63 -1.19
C ASP A 226 -13.56 14.13 0.11
N GLN A 227 -14.82 13.76 0.02
CA GLN A 227 -15.63 13.36 1.16
C GLN A 227 -15.02 12.19 1.96
N ARG A 228 -14.45 11.21 1.26
CA ARG A 228 -13.83 10.07 1.92
C ARG A 228 -12.63 10.48 2.77
N ARG A 229 -11.69 11.25 2.22
CA ARG A 229 -10.51 11.71 2.96
C ARG A 229 -10.85 12.72 4.03
N LEU A 230 -11.85 13.58 3.76
CA LEU A 230 -12.40 14.52 4.75
C LEU A 230 -12.90 13.78 6.00
N THR A 231 -13.62 12.67 5.84
CA THR A 231 -14.11 11.85 6.96
C THR A 231 -12.96 11.38 7.86
N TYR A 232 -11.90 10.83 7.29
CA TYR A 232 -10.73 10.40 8.07
C TYR A 232 -9.98 11.58 8.72
N ALA A 233 -9.83 12.71 8.03
CA ALA A 233 -9.17 13.90 8.58
C ALA A 233 -9.99 14.52 9.71
N SER A 234 -11.31 14.58 9.57
CA SER A 234 -12.22 15.07 10.62
C SER A 234 -12.23 14.18 11.86
N PHE A 235 -12.02 12.87 11.69
CA PHE A 235 -11.83 11.96 12.83
C PHE A 235 -10.58 12.34 13.63
N GLU A 236 -9.45 12.62 12.97
CA GLU A 236 -8.24 13.07 13.65
C GLU A 236 -8.46 14.43 14.32
N LEU A 237 -9.20 15.34 13.68
CA LEU A 237 -9.55 16.64 14.27
C LEU A 237 -10.38 16.46 15.56
N GLY A 238 -11.43 15.64 15.53
CA GLY A 238 -12.25 15.37 16.70
C GLY A 238 -11.45 14.79 17.88
N LYS A 239 -10.51 13.87 17.61
CA LYS A 239 -9.60 13.33 18.63
C LYS A 239 -8.69 14.43 19.21
N ALA A 240 -8.12 15.28 18.37
CA ALA A 240 -7.25 16.36 18.77
C ALA A 240 -8.01 17.41 19.63
N GLN A 241 -9.26 17.75 19.28
CA GLN A 241 -10.14 18.62 20.07
C GLN A 241 -10.40 18.04 21.47
N VAL A 242 -10.69 16.75 21.56
CA VAL A 242 -10.85 16.09 22.87
C VAL A 242 -9.56 16.14 23.69
N LEU A 243 -8.43 15.92 23.05
CA LEU A 243 -7.12 15.94 23.69
C LEU A 243 -6.75 17.34 24.19
N SER A 244 -7.15 18.42 23.49
CA SER A 244 -6.93 19.82 23.91
C SER A 244 -7.86 20.26 25.05
N GLY A 245 -8.83 19.44 25.43
CA GLY A 245 -9.84 19.76 26.44
C GLY A 245 -11.15 20.30 25.86
N GLU A 246 -11.26 20.49 24.56
CA GLU A 246 -12.49 20.92 23.88
C GLU A 246 -13.44 19.73 23.68
N VAL A 247 -13.78 19.04 24.79
CA VAL A 247 -14.42 17.73 24.79
C VAL A 247 -15.76 17.72 24.06
N TYR A 248 -16.60 18.75 24.28
CA TYR A 248 -17.92 18.84 23.64
C TYR A 248 -17.83 19.11 22.13
N GLU A 249 -16.86 19.95 21.74
CA GLU A 249 -16.61 20.23 20.32
C GLU A 249 -16.07 18.99 19.60
N GLY A 250 -15.12 18.30 20.22
CA GLY A 250 -14.58 17.05 19.73
C GLY A 250 -15.65 15.95 19.59
N LEU A 251 -16.54 15.82 20.59
CA LEU A 251 -17.68 14.91 20.52
C LEU A 251 -18.58 15.22 19.32
N GLY A 252 -18.99 16.49 19.18
CA GLY A 252 -19.83 16.92 18.05
C GLY A 252 -19.13 16.73 16.69
N THR A 253 -17.81 16.87 16.64
CA THR A 253 -17.04 16.57 15.41
C THR A 253 -17.07 15.07 15.10
N LEU A 254 -16.86 14.20 16.09
CA LEU A 254 -16.90 12.75 15.90
C LEU A 254 -18.30 12.23 15.53
N GLU A 255 -19.36 12.81 16.09
CA GLU A 255 -20.75 12.49 15.70
C GLU A 255 -20.99 12.84 14.21
N ARG A 256 -20.58 14.04 13.77
CA ARG A 256 -20.66 14.40 12.33
C ARG A 256 -19.84 13.50 11.43
N VAL A 257 -18.70 12.96 11.91
CA VAL A 257 -17.91 11.99 11.14
C VAL A 257 -18.70 10.71 10.87
N LEU A 258 -19.51 10.23 11.83
CA LEU A 258 -20.38 9.08 11.60
C LEU A 258 -21.44 9.38 10.55
N ASP A 259 -22.08 10.55 10.59
CA ASP A 259 -23.08 10.95 9.59
C ASP A 259 -22.44 11.04 8.21
N THR A 260 -21.27 11.66 8.11
CA THR A 260 -20.50 11.78 6.87
C THR A 260 -20.06 10.43 6.30
N ALA A 261 -19.65 9.50 7.18
CA ALA A 261 -19.27 8.15 6.79
C ALA A 261 -20.46 7.36 6.21
N ALA A 262 -21.64 7.54 6.79
CA ALA A 262 -22.88 6.94 6.31
C ALA A 262 -23.30 7.52 4.94
N GLU A 263 -23.27 8.83 4.77
CA GLU A 263 -23.58 9.51 3.51
C GLU A 263 -22.61 9.13 2.37
N ALA A 264 -21.33 8.91 2.70
CA ALA A 264 -20.30 8.50 1.74
C ALA A 264 -20.32 7.00 1.41
N ASP A 265 -21.27 6.21 1.95
CA ASP A 265 -21.33 4.74 1.86
C ASP A 265 -19.96 4.09 2.17
N LEU A 266 -19.34 4.55 3.25
CA LEU A 266 -18.02 4.09 3.66
C LEU A 266 -18.17 2.68 4.25
N LYS A 267 -17.65 1.67 3.53
CA LYS A 267 -17.71 0.26 3.94
C LYS A 267 -16.53 -0.17 4.84
N ASP A 268 -15.93 0.78 5.53
CA ASP A 268 -14.85 0.56 6.48
C ASP A 268 -15.43 0.38 7.90
N PHE A 269 -15.94 -0.82 8.15
CA PHE A 269 -16.61 -1.15 9.43
C PHE A 269 -15.68 -1.02 10.63
N GLU A 270 -14.40 -1.37 10.50
CA GLU A 270 -13.42 -1.22 11.58
C GLU A 270 -13.23 0.25 11.94
N PHE A 271 -13.17 1.13 10.95
CA PHE A 271 -13.07 2.56 11.16
C PHE A 271 -14.33 3.10 11.85
N ILE A 272 -15.53 2.75 11.38
CA ILE A 272 -16.81 3.16 12.00
C ILE A 272 -16.85 2.71 13.46
N ILE A 273 -16.53 1.46 13.76
CA ILE A 273 -16.46 0.94 15.12
C ILE A 273 -15.44 1.73 15.96
N SER A 274 -14.32 2.13 15.39
CA SER A 274 -13.30 2.91 16.10
C SER A 274 -13.82 4.30 16.50
N ILE A 275 -14.61 4.95 15.65
CA ILE A 275 -15.27 6.22 15.94
C ILE A 275 -16.29 6.03 17.06
N GLU A 276 -17.18 5.03 16.95
CA GLU A 276 -18.20 4.74 17.96
C GLU A 276 -17.61 4.43 19.33
N ARG A 277 -16.54 3.63 19.38
CA ARG A 277 -15.80 3.37 20.64
C ARG A 277 -15.25 4.65 21.25
N ARG A 278 -14.73 5.55 20.44
CA ARG A 278 -14.22 6.83 20.91
C ARG A 278 -15.34 7.71 21.47
N ILE A 279 -16.47 7.79 20.78
CA ILE A 279 -17.67 8.52 21.26
C ILE A 279 -18.15 7.92 22.58
N ALA A 280 -18.29 6.60 22.70
CA ALA A 280 -18.73 5.95 23.94
C ALA A 280 -17.80 6.26 25.12
N ALA A 281 -16.47 6.22 24.91
CA ALA A 281 -15.49 6.56 25.93
C ALA A 281 -15.62 8.01 26.40
N ILE A 282 -15.86 8.96 25.50
CA ILE A 282 -16.10 10.36 25.82
C ILE A 282 -17.40 10.53 26.64
N LEU A 283 -18.48 9.88 26.20
CA LEU A 283 -19.78 9.92 26.89
C LEU A 283 -19.69 9.38 28.32
N HIS A 284 -18.94 8.29 28.56
CA HIS A 284 -18.69 7.81 29.92
C HIS A 284 -17.95 8.85 30.75
N THR A 285 -16.96 9.54 30.20
CA THR A 285 -16.22 10.61 30.90
C THR A 285 -17.12 11.78 31.23
N LEU A 286 -18.11 12.07 30.39
CA LEU A 286 -19.09 13.13 30.60
C LEU A 286 -20.26 12.72 31.51
N GLY A 287 -20.28 11.48 32.05
CA GLY A 287 -21.38 10.98 32.90
C GLY A 287 -22.63 10.57 32.10
N ARG A 288 -22.58 10.55 30.78
CA ARG A 288 -23.66 10.13 29.87
C ARG A 288 -23.58 8.62 29.59
N SER A 289 -23.47 7.82 30.65
CA SER A 289 -23.19 6.38 30.53
C SER A 289 -24.31 5.58 29.84
N ASP A 290 -25.56 5.97 29.95
CA ASP A 290 -26.68 5.28 29.29
C ASP A 290 -26.55 5.35 27.77
N GLU A 291 -26.15 6.51 27.23
CA GLU A 291 -25.90 6.70 25.80
C GLU A 291 -24.67 5.91 25.32
N ALA A 292 -23.61 5.90 26.15
CA ALA A 292 -22.42 5.10 25.86
C ALA A 292 -22.75 3.59 25.77
N ILE A 293 -23.53 3.05 26.70
CA ILE A 293 -23.95 1.66 26.74
C ILE A 293 -24.77 1.29 25.49
N GLU A 294 -25.62 2.19 25.01
CA GLU A 294 -26.40 1.97 23.79
C GLU A 294 -25.49 1.81 22.56
N ILE A 295 -24.45 2.66 22.44
CA ILE A 295 -23.44 2.56 21.38
C ILE A 295 -22.67 1.23 21.49
N GLU A 296 -22.23 0.85 22.69
CA GLU A 296 -21.49 -0.39 22.94
C GLU A 296 -22.31 -1.64 22.59
N ARG A 297 -23.63 -1.64 22.86
CA ARG A 297 -24.53 -2.72 22.42
C ARG A 297 -24.59 -2.83 20.90
N ARG A 298 -24.68 -1.68 20.21
CA ARG A 298 -24.70 -1.64 18.74
C ARG A 298 -23.37 -2.18 18.16
N ILE A 299 -22.23 -1.77 18.70
CA ILE A 299 -20.92 -2.28 18.28
C ILE A 299 -20.87 -3.80 18.42
N LYS A 300 -21.33 -4.33 19.54
CA LYS A 300 -21.31 -5.78 19.79
C LYS A 300 -22.18 -6.53 18.77
N SER A 301 -23.38 -6.04 18.48
CA SER A 301 -24.27 -6.68 17.49
C SER A 301 -23.69 -6.67 16.08
N VAL A 302 -22.97 -5.61 15.69
CA VAL A 302 -22.29 -5.53 14.37
C VAL A 302 -21.10 -6.47 14.32
N SER A 303 -20.30 -6.59 15.37
CA SER A 303 -19.13 -7.48 15.43
C SER A 303 -19.54 -8.96 15.31
N GLU A 304 -20.67 -9.35 15.91
CA GLU A 304 -21.21 -10.71 15.82
C GLU A 304 -21.68 -11.08 14.39
N ILE A 305 -22.14 -10.10 13.60
CA ILE A 305 -22.57 -10.31 12.20
C ILE A 305 -21.39 -10.41 11.23
N VAL A 306 -20.26 -9.78 11.54
CA VAL A 306 -19.07 -9.77 10.66
C VAL A 306 -18.20 -11.02 10.84
N GLU A 307 -18.34 -11.73 11.99
CA GLU A 307 -17.62 -12.98 12.28
C GLU A 307 -18.33 -14.24 11.73
N ASP A 308 -19.60 -14.16 11.32
CA ASP A 308 -20.36 -15.21 10.64
C ASP A 308 -20.27 -15.07 9.09
#